data_ea83989ba1eafa9ad44ce847cc7a0cab
#
_entry.id   ea83989ba1eafa9ad44ce847cc7a0cab
#
_cell.length_a   1.000
_cell.length_b   1.000
_cell.length_c   1.000
_cell.angle_alpha   90.00
_cell.angle_beta   90.00
_cell.angle_gamma   90.00
#
_symmetry.space_group_name_H-M   'P 1'
#
loop_
_entity.id
_entity.type
_entity.pdbx_description
1 polymer ?
#
loop_
_entity_poly.entity_id
_entity_poly.type
_entity_poly.pdbx_seq_one_letter_code
_entity_poly.pdbx_strand_id
1 'polypeptide(L)'
;MPQRKRALVPISTRRRLKTDEDYFPFNSLPVECQLHVLSFLSEVDKCNSALVCVSWSCLVRSGKLWRVADYSRRGVFHLGQEGLLVSNREFERWKAWVHHYTHHLISRGASLLTLKASFDLGDECNKWVELLSHLLENVHCRDLSHLDLNWTFTLLEPLDLRVHTSSSSHQDNITKMDQVNNFQILLAKLVHSCPRITKMRLHFDWSETSVSLITQFQHLRVLELKYFWVFKGVSPNTLQTVTKSLPNLKSLTLHVLVPLRNLGISYTLESLSLEFLDVSPSRGLVFSCLNLPALRELRAKKIVRGITLDRRTRLRIQSRWPCLYQVLREGTPKLQALNNERLLPNWKEQSYRELTSILQQSCYCLQHLDSWLW
;
A
#
# COMPACT_ATOMS: atom_id res chain seq x y z
N MET A 1 63.78 -20.26 32.44
CA MET A 1 62.95 -20.32 31.24
C MET A 1 62.95 -18.96 30.55
N PRO A 2 63.44 -18.81 29.34
CA PRO A 2 63.63 -17.51 28.70
C PRO A 2 62.36 -17.03 28.01
N GLN A 3 62.04 -15.75 28.24
CA GLN A 3 60.97 -15.03 27.59
C GLN A 3 61.27 -14.80 26.07
N ARG A 4 60.39 -15.29 25.21
CA ARG A 4 60.43 -15.00 23.76
C ARG A 4 59.89 -13.58 23.52
N LYS A 5 60.77 -12.67 23.15
CA LYS A 5 60.41 -11.36 22.54
C LYS A 5 59.79 -11.60 21.17
N ARG A 6 58.53 -11.21 21.00
CA ARG A 6 57.88 -11.13 19.69
C ARG A 6 58.41 -9.89 18.94
N ALA A 7 59.07 -10.11 17.83
CA ALA A 7 59.45 -9.05 16.91
C ALA A 7 58.18 -8.45 16.25
N LEU A 8 58.02 -7.15 16.39
CA LEU A 8 57.01 -6.36 15.67
C LEU A 8 57.50 -6.23 14.21
N VAL A 9 56.73 -6.80 13.29
CA VAL A 9 56.90 -6.61 11.86
C VAL A 9 56.37 -5.23 11.51
N PRO A 10 57.14 -4.32 10.88
CA PRO A 10 56.64 -3.04 10.46
C PRO A 10 55.71 -3.23 9.27
N ILE A 11 54.41 -2.89 9.45
CA ILE A 11 53.44 -2.80 8.36
C ILE A 11 53.82 -1.56 7.55
N SER A 12 54.59 -1.77 6.50
CA SER A 12 54.84 -0.77 5.47
C SER A 12 53.57 -0.55 4.66
N THR A 13 52.71 0.33 5.14
CA THR A 13 51.62 0.89 4.33
C THR A 13 52.26 1.85 3.31
N ARG A 14 52.68 1.33 2.18
CA ARG A 14 52.86 2.14 0.97
C ARG A 14 51.47 2.67 0.58
N ARG A 15 51.11 3.86 1.08
CA ARG A 15 50.10 4.69 0.45
C ARG A 15 50.63 5.01 -0.95
N ARG A 16 50.12 4.32 -1.99
CA ARG A 16 50.21 4.82 -3.35
C ARG A 16 49.62 6.23 -3.33
N LEU A 17 50.44 7.22 -3.54
CA LEU A 17 49.98 8.54 -3.93
C LEU A 17 49.19 8.33 -5.22
N LYS A 18 47.86 8.43 -5.14
CA LYS A 18 47.01 8.46 -6.32
C LYS A 18 47.43 9.69 -7.11
N THR A 19 47.82 9.50 -8.36
CA THR A 19 48.04 10.59 -9.30
C THR A 19 46.70 11.35 -9.50
N ASP A 20 46.76 12.66 -9.77
CA ASP A 20 45.58 13.50 -9.97
C ASP A 20 44.61 12.98 -11.04
N GLU A 21 45.06 12.07 -11.91
CA GLU A 21 44.25 11.42 -12.96
C GLU A 21 43.27 10.39 -12.42
N ASP A 22 43.43 9.87 -11.18
CA ASP A 22 42.52 8.89 -10.56
C ASP A 22 41.35 9.53 -9.82
N TYR A 23 41.24 10.87 -9.85
CA TYR A 23 40.20 11.58 -9.11
C TYR A 23 39.02 11.92 -10.02
N PHE A 24 37.82 11.40 -9.67
CA PHE A 24 36.59 11.80 -10.35
C PHE A 24 36.28 13.29 -10.07
N PRO A 25 36.23 14.16 -11.09
CA PRO A 25 36.12 15.61 -10.91
C PRO A 25 34.68 16.04 -10.59
N PHE A 26 34.14 15.60 -9.45
CA PHE A 26 32.77 15.88 -9.04
C PHE A 26 32.44 17.38 -9.04
N ASN A 27 33.36 18.22 -8.58
CA ASN A 27 33.15 19.66 -8.48
C ASN A 27 33.15 20.38 -9.84
N SER A 28 33.65 19.75 -10.89
CA SER A 28 33.61 20.30 -12.26
C SER A 28 32.31 19.95 -13.00
N LEU A 29 31.49 19.07 -12.45
CA LEU A 29 30.20 18.76 -13.02
C LEU A 29 29.22 19.96 -12.89
N PRO A 30 28.29 20.15 -13.85
CA PRO A 30 27.16 21.04 -13.66
C PRO A 30 26.38 20.70 -12.39
N VAL A 31 25.81 21.75 -11.74
CA VAL A 31 25.09 21.58 -10.45
C VAL A 31 23.98 20.54 -10.54
N GLU A 32 23.29 20.47 -11.68
CA GLU A 32 22.23 19.47 -11.94
C GLU A 32 22.76 18.05 -11.89
N CYS A 33 23.95 17.81 -12.45
CA CYS A 33 24.62 16.51 -12.43
C CYS A 33 25.09 16.16 -11.02
N GLN A 34 25.65 17.14 -10.29
CA GLN A 34 26.05 16.95 -8.88
C GLN A 34 24.83 16.58 -8.02
N LEU A 35 23.71 17.30 -8.17
CA LEU A 35 22.46 17.01 -7.47
C LEU A 35 21.90 15.65 -7.88
N HIS A 36 22.02 15.27 -9.14
CA HIS A 36 21.58 13.94 -9.61
C HIS A 36 22.39 12.83 -8.95
N VAL A 37 23.72 12.96 -8.89
CA VAL A 37 24.60 12.00 -8.19
C VAL A 37 24.21 11.90 -6.70
N LEU A 38 24.04 13.03 -6.02
CA LEU A 38 23.64 13.04 -4.61
C LEU A 38 22.20 12.53 -4.39
N SER A 39 21.36 12.52 -5.40
CA SER A 39 19.99 11.99 -5.30
C SER A 39 19.94 10.48 -5.05
N PHE A 40 20.99 9.74 -5.43
CA PHE A 40 21.10 8.29 -5.18
C PHE A 40 21.49 7.96 -3.74
N LEU A 41 21.94 8.91 -2.96
CA LEU A 41 22.29 8.70 -1.56
C LEU A 41 21.05 8.51 -0.69
N SER A 42 21.20 7.69 0.36
CA SER A 42 20.20 7.61 1.41
C SER A 42 20.06 8.96 2.15
N GLU A 43 18.98 9.17 2.88
CA GLU A 43 18.79 10.39 3.67
C GLU A 43 19.93 10.62 4.68
N VAL A 44 20.40 9.54 5.31
CA VAL A 44 21.53 9.58 6.26
C VAL A 44 22.82 9.98 5.53
N ASP A 45 23.08 9.39 4.35
CA ASP A 45 24.29 9.67 3.58
C ASP A 45 24.28 11.09 3.02
N LYS A 46 23.11 11.64 2.65
CA LYS A 46 22.95 13.06 2.31
C LYS A 46 23.32 13.96 3.49
N CYS A 47 22.86 13.64 4.69
CA CYS A 47 23.24 14.36 5.89
C CYS A 47 24.75 14.28 6.15
N ASN A 48 25.34 13.08 6.03
CA ASN A 48 26.80 12.88 6.18
C ASN A 48 27.59 13.65 5.09
N SER A 49 27.09 13.65 3.86
CA SER A 49 27.69 14.42 2.76
C SER A 49 27.75 15.92 3.04
N ALA A 50 26.78 16.46 3.76
CA ALA A 50 26.78 17.86 4.16
C ALA A 50 27.91 18.23 5.13
N LEU A 51 28.55 17.25 5.76
CA LEU A 51 29.68 17.43 6.67
C LEU A 51 31.05 17.36 5.97
N VAL A 52 31.09 16.98 4.69
CA VAL A 52 32.34 16.78 3.95
C VAL A 52 33.02 18.12 3.60
N CYS A 53 32.25 19.05 3.03
CA CYS A 53 32.75 20.39 2.67
C CYS A 53 31.57 21.37 2.48
N VAL A 54 31.89 22.66 2.40
CA VAL A 54 30.89 23.74 2.22
C VAL A 54 30.10 23.56 0.92
N SER A 55 30.77 23.21 -0.19
CA SER A 55 30.12 22.99 -1.49
C SER A 55 29.06 21.89 -1.40
N TRP A 56 29.39 20.74 -0.83
CA TRP A 56 28.43 19.64 -0.65
C TRP A 56 27.32 20.01 0.33
N SER A 57 27.63 20.75 1.40
CA SER A 57 26.63 21.27 2.32
C SER A 57 25.61 22.17 1.59
N CYS A 58 26.06 23.02 0.68
CA CYS A 58 25.19 23.87 -0.14
C CYS A 58 24.30 23.02 -1.06
N LEU A 59 24.84 22.01 -1.73
CA LEU A 59 24.09 21.10 -2.59
C LEU A 59 23.02 20.33 -1.82
N VAL A 60 23.36 19.79 -0.64
CA VAL A 60 22.43 19.02 0.20
C VAL A 60 21.31 19.90 0.76
N ARG A 61 21.52 21.21 0.86
CA ARG A 61 20.44 22.16 1.20
C ARG A 61 19.37 22.30 0.13
N SER A 62 19.61 21.86 -1.09
CA SER A 62 18.62 21.95 -2.16
C SER A 62 17.40 21.07 -1.88
N GLY A 63 16.21 21.66 -1.93
CA GLY A 63 14.93 20.94 -1.80
C GLY A 63 14.74 19.84 -2.84
N LYS A 64 15.45 19.94 -4.00
CA LYS A 64 15.42 18.93 -5.06
C LYS A 64 15.94 17.56 -4.63
N LEU A 65 16.73 17.47 -3.57
CA LEU A 65 17.24 16.21 -3.03
C LEU A 65 16.27 15.52 -2.05
N TRP A 66 15.28 16.27 -1.52
CA TRP A 66 14.36 15.81 -0.48
C TRP A 66 12.96 15.55 -1.06
N ARG A 67 12.89 14.63 -2.02
CA ARG A 67 11.65 14.29 -2.74
C ARG A 67 10.87 13.14 -2.16
N VAL A 68 11.49 12.40 -1.26
CA VAL A 68 10.90 11.23 -0.61
C VAL A 68 10.82 11.50 0.88
N ALA A 69 9.63 11.44 1.45
CA ALA A 69 9.43 11.42 2.89
C ALA A 69 9.00 10.01 3.30
N ASP A 70 9.85 9.33 4.05
CA ASP A 70 9.61 7.96 4.51
C ASP A 70 9.58 7.90 6.04
N TYR A 71 8.40 7.99 6.61
CA TYR A 71 8.14 7.87 8.04
C TYR A 71 7.95 6.41 8.48
N SER A 72 7.98 5.44 7.55
CA SER A 72 7.78 4.03 7.87
C SER A 72 9.00 3.35 8.48
N ARG A 73 10.20 3.81 8.14
CA ARG A 73 11.46 3.13 8.50
C ARG A 73 11.95 3.35 9.93
N ARG A 74 11.50 4.41 10.60
CA ARG A 74 11.96 4.79 11.94
C ARG A 74 10.85 4.86 12.97
N GLY A 75 9.67 4.44 12.57
CA GLY A 75 8.57 4.32 13.52
C GLY A 75 8.80 3.11 14.41
N VAL A 76 8.35 3.21 15.62
CA VAL A 76 8.20 2.16 16.60
C VAL A 76 7.45 0.93 16.03
N PHE A 77 6.96 1.02 14.85
CA PHE A 77 6.08 0.12 14.10
C PHE A 77 6.79 -0.90 13.21
N HIS A 78 8.09 -1.08 13.35
CA HIS A 78 8.66 -2.40 13.11
C HIS A 78 8.20 -3.36 14.22
N LEU A 79 6.91 -3.39 14.48
CA LEU A 79 6.26 -4.49 15.15
C LEU A 79 6.37 -5.70 14.24
N GLY A 80 7.59 -6.18 14.15
CA GLY A 80 7.86 -7.52 13.72
C GLY A 80 7.06 -8.42 14.66
N GLN A 81 6.16 -9.18 14.07
CA GLN A 81 5.73 -10.51 14.48
C GLN A 81 5.17 -10.74 15.89
N GLU A 82 5.31 -9.87 16.89
CA GLU A 82 5.00 -10.19 18.29
C GLU A 82 4.22 -9.13 19.06
N GLY A 83 3.40 -8.30 18.43
CA GLY A 83 2.38 -7.51 19.17
C GLY A 83 2.87 -6.76 20.42
N LEU A 84 4.12 -6.34 20.45
CA LEU A 84 4.69 -5.61 21.59
C LEU A 84 4.10 -4.20 21.63
N LEU A 85 3.47 -3.87 22.73
CA LEU A 85 3.02 -2.53 23.06
C LEU A 85 4.20 -1.56 22.99
N VAL A 86 4.07 -0.56 22.15
CA VAL A 86 5.03 0.54 22.09
C VAL A 86 4.96 1.31 23.39
N SER A 87 6.10 1.52 24.03
CA SER A 87 6.13 2.34 25.25
C SER A 87 5.82 3.81 24.89
N ASN A 88 5.11 4.52 25.78
CA ASN A 88 4.84 5.95 25.62
C ASN A 88 6.12 6.76 25.31
N ARG A 89 7.25 6.36 25.89
CA ARG A 89 8.54 7.01 25.67
C ARG A 89 9.04 6.86 24.22
N GLU A 90 8.82 5.70 23.61
CA GLU A 90 9.22 5.46 22.22
C GLU A 90 8.30 6.20 21.25
N PHE A 91 7.02 6.27 21.58
CA PHE A 91 6.05 7.06 20.82
C PHE A 91 6.40 8.56 20.83
N GLU A 92 6.70 9.14 21.99
CA GLU A 92 7.10 10.54 22.10
C GLU A 92 8.42 10.84 21.37
N ARG A 93 9.39 9.90 21.40
CA ARG A 93 10.63 10.01 20.61
C ARG A 93 10.35 10.02 19.11
N TRP A 94 9.48 9.12 18.68
CA TRP A 94 9.10 9.06 17.27
C TRP A 94 8.37 10.33 16.84
N LYS A 95 7.43 10.82 17.63
CA LYS A 95 6.70 12.06 17.39
C LYS A 95 7.66 13.26 17.29
N ALA A 96 8.60 13.38 18.21
CA ALA A 96 9.62 14.40 18.15
C ALA A 96 10.46 14.29 16.86
N TRP A 97 10.84 13.08 16.46
CA TRP A 97 11.55 12.86 15.20
C TRP A 97 10.73 13.27 13.99
N VAL A 98 9.44 12.93 13.93
CA VAL A 98 8.55 13.35 12.83
C VAL A 98 8.48 14.87 12.73
N HIS A 99 8.33 15.57 13.85
CA HIS A 99 8.33 17.03 13.88
C HIS A 99 9.65 17.61 13.37
N HIS A 100 10.79 17.11 13.84
CA HIS A 100 12.11 17.58 13.39
C HIS A 100 12.34 17.31 11.92
N TYR A 101 11.94 16.13 11.44
CA TYR A 101 12.09 15.79 10.03
C TYR A 101 11.16 16.63 9.13
N THR A 102 9.92 16.85 9.55
CA THR A 102 9.00 17.75 8.85
C THR A 102 9.56 19.19 8.78
N HIS A 103 10.05 19.70 9.90
CA HIS A 103 10.71 21.03 9.94
C HIS A 103 11.94 21.08 9.01
N HIS A 104 12.73 20.00 8.96
CA HIS A 104 13.85 19.88 8.03
C HIS A 104 13.37 19.98 6.57
N LEU A 105 12.33 19.27 6.18
CA LEU A 105 11.76 19.31 4.83
C LEU A 105 11.26 20.73 4.48
N ILE A 106 10.56 21.38 5.40
CA ILE A 106 10.07 22.75 5.26
C ILE A 106 11.25 23.71 5.04
N SER A 107 12.28 23.66 5.90
CA SER A 107 13.45 24.53 5.85
C SER A 107 14.27 24.37 4.55
N ARG A 108 14.15 23.23 3.87
CA ARG A 108 14.80 22.96 2.58
C ARG A 108 13.93 23.33 1.38
N GLY A 109 12.69 23.77 1.60
CA GLY A 109 11.73 23.96 0.51
C GLY A 109 11.51 22.68 -0.29
N ALA A 110 11.41 21.53 0.40
CA ALA A 110 11.26 20.23 -0.23
C ALA A 110 9.94 20.15 -1.02
N SER A 111 10.00 19.59 -2.23
CA SER A 111 8.83 19.27 -3.04
C SER A 111 8.71 17.75 -3.14
N LEU A 112 7.75 17.18 -2.42
CA LEU A 112 7.62 15.73 -2.29
C LEU A 112 7.04 15.09 -3.54
N LEU A 113 7.65 13.99 -3.97
CA LEU A 113 7.13 13.08 -4.99
C LEU A 113 6.59 11.78 -4.37
N THR A 114 7.11 11.39 -3.21
CA THR A 114 6.72 10.17 -2.52
C THR A 114 6.56 10.43 -1.04
N LEU A 115 5.42 10.02 -0.49
CA LEU A 115 5.14 10.02 0.93
C LEU A 115 4.80 8.61 1.38
N LYS A 116 5.57 8.09 2.34
CA LYS A 116 5.31 6.80 3.00
C LYS A 116 5.18 7.03 4.49
N ALA A 117 4.12 6.51 5.08
CA ALA A 117 3.92 6.57 6.52
C ALA A 117 3.28 5.27 7.02
N SER A 118 3.78 4.80 8.16
CA SER A 118 3.16 3.71 8.91
C SER A 118 2.86 4.22 10.30
N PHE A 119 1.65 4.01 10.79
CA PHE A 119 1.22 4.48 12.10
C PHE A 119 0.13 3.58 12.70
N ASP A 120 0.01 3.66 14.00
CA ASP A 120 -0.99 2.94 14.76
C ASP A 120 -2.23 3.83 14.99
N LEU A 121 -3.40 3.33 14.66
CA LEU A 121 -4.66 4.00 14.93
C LEU A 121 -5.26 3.61 16.29
N GLY A 122 -4.70 2.60 16.95
CA GLY A 122 -5.19 2.13 18.23
C GLY A 122 -4.92 3.09 19.39
N ASP A 123 -3.90 3.94 19.24
CA ASP A 123 -3.47 4.86 20.26
C ASP A 123 -3.76 6.31 19.88
N GLU A 124 -4.68 6.96 20.59
CA GLU A 124 -5.07 8.38 20.48
C GLU A 124 -4.98 8.93 19.04
N CYS A 125 -5.81 8.43 18.15
CA CYS A 125 -5.82 8.60 16.68
C CYS A 125 -5.59 10.01 16.16
N ASN A 126 -5.93 11.02 16.94
CA ASN A 126 -5.86 12.40 16.52
C ASN A 126 -4.42 12.88 16.27
N LYS A 127 -3.45 12.41 17.05
CA LYS A 127 -2.06 12.86 16.97
C LYS A 127 -1.41 12.52 15.62
N TRP A 128 -1.73 11.37 15.04
CA TRP A 128 -1.19 10.98 13.73
C TRP A 128 -1.78 11.79 12.59
N VAL A 129 -3.08 12.02 12.64
CA VAL A 129 -3.78 12.84 11.66
C VAL A 129 -3.30 14.27 11.72
N GLU A 130 -3.05 14.79 12.93
CA GLU A 130 -2.46 16.12 13.14
C GLU A 130 -1.06 16.22 12.54
N LEU A 131 -0.18 15.23 12.78
CA LEU A 131 1.18 15.21 12.25
C LEU A 131 1.20 15.19 10.72
N LEU A 132 0.38 14.32 10.10
CA LEU A 132 0.26 14.24 8.65
C LEU A 132 -0.39 15.50 8.07
N SER A 133 -1.38 16.07 8.75
CA SER A 133 -2.00 17.34 8.36
C SER A 133 -0.99 18.47 8.37
N HIS A 134 -0.19 18.57 9.42
CA HIS A 134 0.88 19.57 9.52
C HIS A 134 1.91 19.43 8.40
N LEU A 135 2.29 18.18 8.03
CA LEU A 135 3.16 17.93 6.89
C LEU A 135 2.54 18.45 5.59
N LEU A 136 1.29 18.05 5.31
CA LEU A 136 0.59 18.41 4.06
C LEU A 136 0.35 19.91 3.90
N GLU A 137 0.21 20.64 5.01
CA GLU A 137 0.01 22.09 5.03
C GLU A 137 1.30 22.90 4.83
N ASN A 138 2.44 22.36 5.26
CA ASN A 138 3.68 23.11 5.33
C ASN A 138 4.77 22.67 4.35
N VAL A 139 4.62 21.49 3.71
CA VAL A 139 5.55 20.99 2.69
C VAL A 139 4.89 21.00 1.33
N HIS A 140 5.66 21.30 0.27
CA HIS A 140 5.12 21.29 -1.09
C HIS A 140 4.79 19.86 -1.54
N CYS A 141 3.50 19.49 -1.45
CA CYS A 141 2.98 18.16 -1.81
C CYS A 141 2.20 18.15 -3.14
N ARG A 142 2.13 19.26 -3.88
CA ARG A 142 1.34 19.37 -5.11
C ARG A 142 1.77 18.41 -6.20
N ASP A 143 3.05 18.07 -6.25
CA ASP A 143 3.62 17.13 -7.23
C ASP A 143 3.74 15.70 -6.69
N LEU A 144 3.15 15.44 -5.52
CA LEU A 144 3.14 14.09 -4.93
C LEU A 144 2.49 13.10 -5.90
N SER A 145 3.26 12.11 -6.31
CA SER A 145 2.83 11.07 -7.26
C SER A 145 2.60 9.72 -6.60
N HIS A 146 3.28 9.46 -5.47
CA HIS A 146 3.21 8.18 -4.76
C HIS A 146 2.85 8.40 -3.30
N LEU A 147 1.75 7.79 -2.88
CA LEU A 147 1.28 7.80 -1.49
C LEU A 147 1.17 6.35 -0.97
N ASP A 148 1.83 6.05 0.13
CA ASP A 148 1.73 4.76 0.83
C ASP A 148 1.45 5.01 2.31
N LEU A 149 0.20 4.85 2.71
CA LEU A 149 -0.24 4.97 4.09
C LEU A 149 -0.57 3.59 4.64
N ASN A 150 0.23 3.13 5.60
CA ASN A 150 0.01 1.86 6.26
C ASN A 150 -0.42 2.09 7.72
N TRP A 151 -1.61 1.59 8.06
CA TRP A 151 -2.18 1.68 9.39
C TRP A 151 -1.96 0.33 10.07
N THR A 152 -1.34 0.35 11.23
CA THR A 152 -1.14 -0.84 12.05
C THR A 152 -2.01 -0.75 13.30
N PHE A 153 -2.40 -1.90 13.84
CA PHE A 153 -3.17 -2.00 15.08
C PHE A 153 -2.43 -2.90 16.04
N THR A 154 -2.03 -2.36 17.17
CA THR A 154 -1.31 -3.09 18.22
C THR A 154 -2.22 -3.87 19.15
N LEU A 155 -3.52 -3.58 19.22
CA LEU A 155 -4.39 -3.99 20.32
C LEU A 155 -5.56 -4.89 19.94
N LEU A 156 -5.68 -5.31 18.71
CA LEU A 156 -6.79 -6.19 18.35
C LEU A 156 -6.27 -7.59 18.08
N GLU A 157 -6.71 -8.51 18.93
CA GLU A 157 -6.66 -9.93 18.63
C GLU A 157 -7.05 -10.19 17.19
N PRO A 158 -6.41 -11.20 16.55
CA PRO A 158 -6.81 -11.58 15.21
C PRO A 158 -8.33 -11.80 15.24
N LEU A 159 -9.03 -10.99 14.48
CA LEU A 159 -10.48 -11.02 14.35
C LEU A 159 -10.92 -12.46 14.15
N ASP A 160 -11.28 -13.12 15.23
CA ASP A 160 -12.04 -14.36 15.16
C ASP A 160 -13.38 -13.95 14.55
N LEU A 161 -13.60 -14.35 13.31
CA LEU A 161 -14.80 -14.06 12.52
C LEU A 161 -16.11 -14.45 13.22
N ARG A 162 -15.99 -15.11 14.38
CA ARG A 162 -17.09 -15.56 15.24
C ARG A 162 -17.56 -14.52 16.26
N VAL A 163 -16.77 -13.48 16.57
CA VAL A 163 -17.06 -12.55 17.70
C VAL A 163 -17.87 -11.33 17.31
N HIS A 164 -18.32 -11.19 16.09
CA HIS A 164 -19.25 -10.10 15.74
C HIS A 164 -20.71 -10.34 16.17
N THR A 165 -20.94 -11.29 17.04
CA THR A 165 -22.25 -11.44 17.70
C THR A 165 -22.12 -10.92 19.12
N SER A 166 -22.75 -9.83 19.34
CA SER A 166 -23.11 -9.25 20.64
C SER A 166 -22.10 -8.32 21.34
N SER A 167 -22.61 -7.15 21.62
CA SER A 167 -22.15 -6.16 22.60
C SER A 167 -20.79 -5.50 22.35
N SER A 168 -20.62 -4.82 21.21
CA SER A 168 -19.69 -3.70 21.24
C SER A 168 -20.27 -2.63 22.17
N SER A 169 -19.54 -2.26 23.23
CA SER A 169 -19.95 -1.22 24.15
C SER A 169 -20.18 0.07 23.36
N HIS A 170 -21.05 0.94 23.87
CA HIS A 170 -21.34 2.24 23.23
C HIS A 170 -20.05 3.05 23.01
N GLN A 171 -19.07 2.89 23.92
CA GLN A 171 -17.75 3.52 23.88
C GLN A 171 -16.92 3.07 22.68
N ASP A 172 -16.91 1.77 22.37
CA ASP A 172 -16.15 1.23 21.19
C ASP A 172 -16.70 1.77 19.87
N ASN A 173 -18.00 2.00 19.80
CA ASN A 173 -18.63 2.57 18.60
C ASN A 173 -18.29 4.05 18.40
N ILE A 174 -18.19 4.83 19.49
CA ILE A 174 -17.77 6.24 19.42
C ILE A 174 -16.34 6.32 18.91
N THR A 175 -15.43 5.59 19.51
CA THR A 175 -14.01 5.56 19.08
C THR A 175 -13.85 5.16 17.60
N LYS A 176 -14.62 4.19 17.14
CA LYS A 176 -14.63 3.78 15.72
C LYS A 176 -15.10 4.88 14.79
N MET A 177 -16.13 5.60 15.21
CA MET A 177 -16.70 6.70 14.42
C MET A 177 -15.69 7.84 14.28
N ASP A 178 -15.00 8.19 15.37
CA ASP A 178 -13.97 9.23 15.37
C ASP A 178 -12.79 8.86 14.48
N GLN A 179 -12.38 7.59 14.46
CA GLN A 179 -11.33 7.10 13.56
C GLN A 179 -11.72 7.24 12.09
N VAL A 180 -12.97 6.92 11.73
CA VAL A 180 -13.46 7.10 10.36
C VAL A 180 -13.49 8.58 10.00
N ASN A 181 -14.00 9.44 10.87
CA ASN A 181 -14.05 10.89 10.66
C ASN A 181 -12.65 11.46 10.43
N ASN A 182 -11.68 11.09 11.28
CA ASN A 182 -10.29 11.54 11.17
C ASN A 182 -9.64 11.06 9.85
N PHE A 183 -9.91 9.84 9.44
CA PHE A 183 -9.48 9.33 8.14
C PHE A 183 -10.06 10.15 6.98
N GLN A 184 -11.35 10.47 7.03
CA GLN A 184 -12.03 11.28 6.01
C GLN A 184 -11.48 12.70 5.93
N ILE A 185 -11.18 13.32 7.08
CA ILE A 185 -10.54 14.64 7.15
C ILE A 185 -9.15 14.59 6.47
N LEU A 186 -8.36 13.57 6.78
CA LEU A 186 -7.04 13.38 6.16
C LEU A 186 -7.17 13.17 4.65
N LEU A 187 -8.12 12.33 4.21
CA LEU A 187 -8.34 12.05 2.80
C LEU A 187 -8.78 13.32 2.03
N ALA A 188 -9.65 14.15 2.63
CA ALA A 188 -10.04 15.43 2.06
C ALA A 188 -8.85 16.40 1.91
N LYS A 189 -7.96 16.47 2.92
CA LYS A 189 -6.71 17.25 2.83
C LYS A 189 -5.79 16.74 1.73
N LEU A 190 -5.66 15.42 1.57
CA LEU A 190 -4.87 14.82 0.50
C LEU A 190 -5.42 15.19 -0.89
N VAL A 191 -6.73 15.15 -1.08
CA VAL A 191 -7.37 15.57 -2.33
C VAL A 191 -7.00 17.01 -2.68
N HIS A 192 -7.06 17.89 -1.69
CA HIS A 192 -6.75 19.32 -1.89
C HIS A 192 -5.25 19.57 -2.15
N SER A 193 -4.39 18.95 -1.35
CA SER A 193 -2.93 19.24 -1.35
C SER A 193 -2.17 18.45 -2.42
N CYS A 194 -2.67 17.28 -2.84
CA CYS A 194 -1.94 16.30 -3.66
C CYS A 194 -2.75 15.84 -4.89
N PRO A 195 -3.23 16.71 -5.77
CA PRO A 195 -4.13 16.34 -6.88
C PRO A 195 -3.49 15.43 -7.93
N ARG A 196 -2.15 15.34 -7.97
CA ARG A 196 -1.41 14.61 -9.00
C ARG A 196 -1.00 13.20 -8.63
N ILE A 197 -1.59 12.63 -7.57
CA ILE A 197 -1.28 11.26 -7.16
C ILE A 197 -1.61 10.28 -8.29
N THR A 198 -0.62 9.48 -8.67
CA THR A 198 -0.74 8.42 -9.68
C THR A 198 -0.73 7.02 -9.07
N LYS A 199 -0.13 6.87 -7.90
CA LYS A 199 -0.06 5.61 -7.16
C LYS A 199 -0.44 5.83 -5.71
N MET A 200 -1.44 5.08 -5.25
CA MET A 200 -1.96 5.19 -3.89
C MET A 200 -2.14 3.80 -3.27
N ARG A 201 -1.65 3.67 -2.04
CA ARG A 201 -1.85 2.51 -1.18
C ARG A 201 -2.33 3.01 0.18
N LEU A 202 -3.48 2.54 0.63
CA LEU A 202 -4.02 2.91 1.95
C LEU A 202 -5.04 1.89 2.45
N HIS A 203 -5.32 1.94 3.76
CA HIS A 203 -6.49 1.27 4.33
C HIS A 203 -7.73 2.10 4.05
N PHE A 204 -8.84 1.45 3.73
CA PHE A 204 -10.02 2.14 3.21
C PHE A 204 -11.31 1.66 3.89
N ASP A 205 -12.12 2.61 4.33
CA ASP A 205 -13.33 2.37 5.12
C ASP A 205 -14.59 2.09 4.28
N TRP A 206 -14.53 2.27 2.97
CA TRP A 206 -15.61 2.04 2.01
C TRP A 206 -16.92 2.84 2.28
N SER A 207 -16.86 3.90 3.10
CA SER A 207 -17.99 4.81 3.24
C SER A 207 -18.24 5.59 1.96
N GLU A 208 -19.45 6.05 1.75
CA GLU A 208 -19.80 6.87 0.58
C GLU A 208 -19.00 8.17 0.51
N THR A 209 -18.72 8.78 1.67
CA THR A 209 -17.87 9.97 1.76
C THR A 209 -16.46 9.68 1.29
N SER A 210 -15.83 8.62 1.78
CA SER A 210 -14.46 8.25 1.37
C SER A 210 -14.39 7.84 -0.10
N VAL A 211 -15.42 7.17 -0.62
CA VAL A 211 -15.55 6.84 -2.05
C VAL A 211 -15.66 8.12 -2.88
N SER A 212 -16.46 9.08 -2.47
CA SER A 212 -16.56 10.38 -3.15
C SER A 212 -15.23 11.14 -3.17
N LEU A 213 -14.45 11.06 -2.09
CA LEU A 213 -13.13 11.69 -2.02
C LEU A 213 -12.10 10.99 -2.90
N ILE A 214 -12.01 9.65 -2.84
CA ILE A 214 -10.99 8.93 -3.62
C ILE A 214 -11.22 9.05 -5.12
N THR A 215 -12.46 9.18 -5.56
CA THR A 215 -12.80 9.35 -6.98
C THR A 215 -12.37 10.72 -7.55
N GLN A 216 -11.95 11.67 -6.72
CA GLN A 216 -11.42 12.96 -7.17
C GLN A 216 -9.95 12.87 -7.65
N PHE A 217 -9.23 11.79 -7.36
CA PHE A 217 -7.86 11.58 -7.84
C PHE A 217 -7.83 11.11 -9.31
N GLN A 218 -8.16 11.99 -10.23
CA GLN A 218 -8.34 11.67 -11.65
C GLN A 218 -7.06 11.18 -12.36
N HIS A 219 -5.88 11.43 -11.79
CA HIS A 219 -4.59 10.96 -12.32
C HIS A 219 -4.19 9.57 -11.81
N LEU A 220 -5.00 8.95 -10.95
CA LEU A 220 -4.69 7.68 -10.31
C LEU A 220 -4.59 6.55 -11.33
N ARG A 221 -3.47 5.84 -11.32
CA ARG A 221 -3.16 4.69 -12.19
C ARG A 221 -3.06 3.39 -11.42
N VAL A 222 -2.55 3.44 -10.19
CA VAL A 222 -2.37 2.27 -9.34
C VAL A 222 -3.03 2.54 -8.01
N LEU A 223 -3.98 1.70 -7.64
CA LEU A 223 -4.73 1.80 -6.39
C LEU A 223 -4.68 0.46 -5.65
N GLU A 224 -4.19 0.49 -4.42
CA GLU A 224 -4.23 -0.64 -3.50
C GLU A 224 -5.02 -0.24 -2.26
N LEU A 225 -6.20 -0.83 -2.09
CA LEU A 225 -7.09 -0.61 -0.96
C LEU A 225 -6.97 -1.77 0.01
N LYS A 226 -6.37 -1.49 1.18
CA LYS A 226 -6.20 -2.47 2.24
C LYS A 226 -7.42 -2.52 3.14
N TYR A 227 -7.64 -3.66 3.77
CA TYR A 227 -8.70 -3.83 4.75
C TYR A 227 -8.55 -2.87 5.93
N PHE A 228 -9.66 -2.22 6.27
CA PHE A 228 -9.79 -1.36 7.44
C PHE A 228 -10.81 -1.98 8.39
N TRP A 229 -10.37 -2.34 9.57
CA TRP A 229 -11.13 -3.16 10.53
C TRP A 229 -12.46 -2.55 11.01
N VAL A 230 -12.58 -1.22 10.97
CA VAL A 230 -13.83 -0.50 11.31
C VAL A 230 -14.96 -0.80 10.33
N PHE A 231 -14.60 -1.38 9.23
CA PHE A 231 -15.42 -1.56 8.08
C PHE A 231 -16.54 -2.62 8.29
N LYS A 232 -17.78 -2.25 7.96
CA LYS A 232 -18.96 -3.11 8.14
C LYS A 232 -19.34 -3.95 6.92
N GLY A 233 -18.78 -3.69 5.77
CA GLY A 233 -19.05 -4.36 4.51
C GLY A 233 -18.97 -3.41 3.32
N VAL A 234 -18.56 -3.90 2.14
CA VAL A 234 -18.56 -3.15 0.89
C VAL A 234 -19.96 -3.16 0.32
N SER A 235 -20.50 -1.99 -0.01
CA SER A 235 -21.70 -1.92 -0.85
C SER A 235 -21.29 -2.20 -2.31
N PRO A 236 -22.08 -2.97 -3.09
CA PRO A 236 -21.85 -3.14 -4.51
C PRO A 236 -21.72 -1.80 -5.26
N ASN A 237 -22.54 -0.84 -4.89
CA ASN A 237 -22.53 0.49 -5.50
C ASN A 237 -21.22 1.24 -5.23
N THR A 238 -20.68 1.19 -4.01
CA THR A 238 -19.43 1.89 -3.67
C THR A 238 -18.25 1.31 -4.42
N LEU A 239 -18.17 0.00 -4.54
CA LEU A 239 -17.10 -0.65 -5.32
C LEU A 239 -17.19 -0.29 -6.81
N GLN A 240 -18.40 -0.33 -7.37
CA GLN A 240 -18.62 0.04 -8.76
C GLN A 240 -18.32 1.53 -9.02
N THR A 241 -18.70 2.42 -8.09
CA THR A 241 -18.39 3.85 -8.20
C THR A 241 -16.89 4.09 -8.26
N VAL A 242 -16.08 3.45 -7.41
CA VAL A 242 -14.61 3.58 -7.45
C VAL A 242 -14.06 3.20 -8.81
N THR A 243 -14.49 2.06 -9.37
CA THR A 243 -13.94 1.56 -10.63
C THR A 243 -14.40 2.35 -11.86
N LYS A 244 -15.63 2.86 -11.85
CA LYS A 244 -16.18 3.69 -12.95
C LYS A 244 -15.65 5.11 -12.96
N SER A 245 -15.41 5.71 -11.79
CA SER A 245 -15.07 7.13 -11.67
C SER A 245 -13.57 7.42 -11.82
N LEU A 246 -12.72 6.40 -11.94
CA LEU A 246 -11.27 6.55 -12.10
C LEU A 246 -10.84 6.15 -13.53
N PRO A 247 -10.91 7.07 -14.51
CA PRO A 247 -10.75 6.74 -15.93
C PRO A 247 -9.32 6.29 -16.30
N ASN A 248 -8.33 6.67 -15.51
CA ASN A 248 -6.92 6.35 -15.76
C ASN A 248 -6.43 5.14 -14.94
N LEU A 249 -7.31 4.49 -14.17
CA LEU A 249 -6.93 3.39 -13.28
C LEU A 249 -6.57 2.14 -14.10
N LYS A 250 -5.29 1.75 -14.01
CA LYS A 250 -4.75 0.57 -14.71
C LYS A 250 -4.57 -0.64 -13.81
N SER A 251 -4.31 -0.42 -12.53
CA SER A 251 -4.04 -1.49 -11.57
C SER A 251 -4.84 -1.28 -10.31
N LEU A 252 -5.60 -2.29 -9.92
CA LEU A 252 -6.41 -2.29 -8.71
C LEU A 252 -6.11 -3.55 -7.88
N THR A 253 -5.71 -3.34 -6.62
CA THR A 253 -5.60 -4.40 -5.62
C THR A 253 -6.61 -4.15 -4.52
N LEU A 254 -7.45 -5.15 -4.25
CA LEU A 254 -8.50 -5.09 -3.24
C LEU A 254 -8.22 -6.07 -2.10
N HIS A 255 -8.18 -5.56 -0.89
CA HIS A 255 -8.22 -6.37 0.31
C HIS A 255 -9.51 -6.07 1.07
N VAL A 256 -10.55 -6.85 0.81
CA VAL A 256 -11.89 -6.69 1.37
C VAL A 256 -12.28 -7.95 2.12
N LEU A 257 -12.84 -7.77 3.31
CA LEU A 257 -13.46 -8.84 4.07
C LEU A 257 -14.98 -8.66 4.05
N VAL A 258 -15.68 -9.53 3.33
CA VAL A 258 -17.15 -9.52 3.32
C VAL A 258 -17.64 -10.32 4.52
N PRO A 259 -18.43 -9.71 5.44
CA PRO A 259 -18.99 -10.42 6.59
C PRO A 259 -19.86 -11.62 6.17
N LEU A 260 -19.85 -12.69 6.96
CA LEU A 260 -20.62 -13.93 6.66
C LEU A 260 -22.09 -13.66 6.36
N ARG A 261 -22.71 -12.71 7.06
CA ARG A 261 -24.13 -12.32 6.82
C ARG A 261 -24.35 -11.74 5.43
N ASN A 262 -23.31 -11.17 4.79
CA ASN A 262 -23.37 -10.52 3.50
C ASN A 262 -22.84 -11.40 2.35
N LEU A 263 -22.48 -12.65 2.62
CA LEU A 263 -22.00 -13.60 1.61
C LEU A 263 -23.01 -13.94 0.51
N GLY A 264 -24.17 -13.36 0.53
CA GLY A 264 -25.17 -13.47 -0.55
C GLY A 264 -25.15 -12.32 -1.55
N ILE A 265 -24.31 -11.31 -1.32
CA ILE A 265 -24.25 -10.12 -2.16
C ILE A 265 -23.26 -10.36 -3.31
N SER A 266 -23.70 -10.06 -4.53
CA SER A 266 -22.82 -10.06 -5.71
C SER A 266 -22.35 -8.67 -6.06
N TYR A 267 -21.17 -8.61 -6.62
CA TYR A 267 -20.53 -7.37 -7.05
C TYR A 267 -20.40 -7.35 -8.58
N THR A 268 -20.53 -6.16 -9.11
CA THR A 268 -20.25 -5.88 -10.51
C THR A 268 -19.03 -4.96 -10.58
N LEU A 269 -18.07 -5.27 -11.43
CA LEU A 269 -16.92 -4.43 -11.70
C LEU A 269 -16.94 -3.98 -13.15
N GLU A 270 -16.87 -2.67 -13.37
CA GLU A 270 -16.81 -2.08 -14.67
C GLU A 270 -15.68 -1.04 -14.74
N SER A 271 -14.78 -1.19 -15.71
CA SER A 271 -13.73 -0.22 -15.99
C SER A 271 -13.20 -0.42 -17.40
N LEU A 272 -13.09 0.66 -18.17
CA LEU A 272 -12.54 0.62 -19.53
C LEU A 272 -11.00 0.60 -19.55
N SER A 273 -10.34 1.03 -18.46
CA SER A 273 -8.90 1.26 -18.40
C SER A 273 -8.14 0.22 -17.57
N LEU A 274 -8.84 -0.62 -16.77
CA LEU A 274 -8.20 -1.54 -15.84
C LEU A 274 -7.52 -2.69 -16.58
N GLU A 275 -6.19 -2.77 -16.43
CA GLU A 275 -5.34 -3.79 -17.06
C GLU A 275 -4.97 -4.92 -16.08
N PHE A 276 -4.93 -4.63 -14.79
CA PHE A 276 -4.53 -5.55 -13.71
C PHE A 276 -5.52 -5.49 -12.55
N LEU A 277 -6.02 -6.64 -12.12
CA LEU A 277 -6.90 -6.77 -10.94
C LEU A 277 -6.37 -7.85 -10.01
N ASP A 278 -6.10 -7.50 -8.76
CA ASP A 278 -5.73 -8.43 -7.71
C ASP A 278 -6.77 -8.42 -6.58
N VAL A 279 -7.50 -9.50 -6.44
CA VAL A 279 -8.45 -9.74 -5.35
C VAL A 279 -8.00 -10.86 -4.42
N SER A 280 -6.79 -11.37 -4.59
CA SER A 280 -6.24 -12.48 -3.79
C SER A 280 -6.21 -12.20 -2.28
N PRO A 281 -6.01 -10.96 -1.81
CA PRO A 281 -6.06 -10.65 -0.37
C PRO A 281 -7.49 -10.61 0.18
N SER A 282 -8.51 -10.56 -0.69
CA SER A 282 -9.92 -10.43 -0.28
C SER A 282 -10.55 -11.75 0.14
N ARG A 283 -11.63 -11.65 0.91
CA ARG A 283 -12.46 -12.80 1.31
C ARG A 283 -13.93 -12.49 1.15
N GLY A 284 -14.66 -13.44 0.57
CA GLY A 284 -16.11 -13.36 0.44
C GLY A 284 -16.61 -12.46 -0.70
N LEU A 285 -15.73 -11.93 -1.55
CA LEU A 285 -16.13 -11.24 -2.77
C LEU A 285 -16.67 -12.27 -3.78
N VAL A 286 -17.83 -11.96 -4.36
CA VAL A 286 -18.45 -12.74 -5.43
C VAL A 286 -18.83 -11.80 -6.56
N PHE A 287 -18.32 -12.03 -7.75
CA PHE A 287 -18.62 -11.21 -8.91
C PHE A 287 -19.71 -11.86 -9.76
N SER A 288 -20.79 -11.16 -9.98
CA SER A 288 -21.84 -11.57 -10.93
C SER A 288 -21.54 -11.10 -12.36
N CYS A 289 -20.78 -10.03 -12.49
CA CYS A 289 -20.40 -9.48 -13.77
C CYS A 289 -19.03 -8.79 -13.66
N LEU A 290 -18.18 -9.01 -14.63
CA LEU A 290 -16.96 -8.25 -14.86
C LEU A 290 -17.07 -7.65 -16.27
N ASN A 291 -17.03 -6.34 -16.37
CA ASN A 291 -16.94 -5.62 -17.64
C ASN A 291 -15.61 -4.85 -17.68
N LEU A 292 -14.54 -5.58 -17.98
CA LEU A 292 -13.16 -5.11 -17.92
C LEU A 292 -12.45 -5.38 -19.26
N PRO A 293 -12.80 -4.67 -20.33
CA PRO A 293 -12.31 -4.96 -21.69
C PRO A 293 -10.81 -4.79 -21.86
N ALA A 294 -10.14 -4.03 -20.99
CA ALA A 294 -8.69 -3.85 -21.03
C ALA A 294 -7.92 -4.84 -20.14
N LEU A 295 -8.60 -5.66 -19.32
CA LEU A 295 -7.96 -6.53 -18.34
C LEU A 295 -7.07 -7.57 -18.98
N ARG A 296 -5.81 -7.60 -18.58
CA ARG A 296 -4.77 -8.54 -19.04
C ARG A 296 -4.43 -9.59 -18.01
N GLU A 297 -4.44 -9.22 -16.73
CA GLU A 297 -4.07 -10.11 -15.63
C GLU A 297 -5.08 -10.02 -14.49
N LEU A 298 -5.55 -11.17 -14.05
CA LEU A 298 -6.37 -11.35 -12.87
C LEU A 298 -5.63 -12.21 -11.85
N ARG A 299 -5.50 -11.69 -10.63
CA ARG A 299 -5.03 -12.48 -9.48
C ARG A 299 -6.17 -12.67 -8.51
N ALA A 300 -6.40 -13.93 -8.24
CA ALA A 300 -7.50 -14.33 -7.40
C ALA A 300 -7.08 -15.51 -6.51
N LYS A 301 -5.79 -15.63 -6.24
CA LYS A 301 -5.19 -16.68 -5.43
C LYS A 301 -5.52 -16.49 -3.96
N LYS A 302 -6.15 -17.45 -3.34
CA LYS A 302 -6.48 -17.41 -1.93
C LYS A 302 -5.25 -17.75 -1.08
N ILE A 303 -4.74 -16.79 -0.34
CA ILE A 303 -3.55 -16.97 0.50
C ILE A 303 -3.91 -17.58 1.86
N VAL A 304 -5.12 -17.40 2.34
CA VAL A 304 -5.53 -17.81 3.69
C VAL A 304 -6.48 -19.01 3.63
N ARG A 305 -6.20 -20.02 4.46
CA ARG A 305 -7.05 -21.22 4.65
C ARG A 305 -8.50 -20.83 4.96
N GLY A 306 -9.41 -21.45 4.27
CA GLY A 306 -10.76 -21.01 4.05
C GLY A 306 -11.66 -20.83 5.25
N ILE A 307 -12.68 -20.02 5.05
CA ILE A 307 -13.92 -20.08 5.79
C ILE A 307 -14.59 -21.40 5.38
N THR A 308 -14.77 -22.32 6.32
CA THR A 308 -15.61 -23.50 6.11
C THR A 308 -17.06 -23.02 6.09
N LEU A 309 -17.64 -22.90 4.90
CA LEU A 309 -19.06 -22.65 4.77
C LEU A 309 -19.84 -23.93 5.06
N ASP A 310 -20.95 -23.79 5.76
CA ASP A 310 -21.89 -24.87 5.91
C ASP A 310 -22.50 -25.27 4.54
N ARG A 311 -22.96 -26.51 4.43
CA ARG A 311 -23.50 -27.05 3.18
C ARG A 311 -24.67 -26.22 2.63
N ARG A 312 -25.53 -25.67 3.51
CA ARG A 312 -26.71 -24.88 3.12
C ARG A 312 -26.31 -23.55 2.51
N THR A 313 -25.38 -22.85 3.15
CA THR A 313 -24.85 -21.57 2.65
C THR A 313 -24.14 -21.76 1.31
N ARG A 314 -23.36 -22.85 1.16
CA ARG A 314 -22.70 -23.21 -0.09
C ARG A 314 -23.69 -23.44 -1.23
N LEU A 315 -24.72 -24.28 -1.01
CA LEU A 315 -25.73 -24.57 -2.02
C LEU A 315 -26.55 -23.30 -2.40
N ARG A 316 -26.87 -22.45 -1.43
CA ARG A 316 -27.59 -21.19 -1.69
C ARG A 316 -26.75 -20.24 -2.55
N ILE A 317 -25.46 -20.23 -2.41
CA ILE A 317 -24.54 -19.43 -3.21
C ILE A 317 -24.44 -20.01 -4.62
N GLN A 318 -24.18 -21.32 -4.75
CA GLN A 318 -24.04 -22.00 -6.03
C GLN A 318 -25.24 -21.86 -6.96
N SER A 319 -26.48 -21.80 -6.41
CA SER A 319 -27.69 -21.72 -7.21
C SER A 319 -27.98 -20.34 -7.80
N ARG A 320 -27.26 -19.29 -7.41
CA ARG A 320 -27.58 -17.89 -7.76
C ARG A 320 -26.54 -17.21 -8.65
N TRP A 321 -25.38 -17.80 -8.86
CA TRP A 321 -24.26 -17.07 -9.47
C TRP A 321 -23.88 -17.67 -10.84
N PRO A 322 -23.52 -16.81 -11.80
CA PRO A 322 -22.99 -17.28 -13.07
C PRO A 322 -21.65 -17.99 -12.83
N CYS A 323 -21.37 -18.97 -13.70
CA CYS A 323 -20.11 -19.66 -13.68
C CYS A 323 -18.94 -18.68 -13.92
N LEU A 324 -17.85 -18.84 -13.15
CA LEU A 324 -16.64 -18.04 -13.30
C LEU A 324 -16.16 -17.96 -14.76
N TYR A 325 -16.11 -19.11 -15.42
CA TYR A 325 -15.68 -19.17 -16.81
C TYR A 325 -16.51 -18.25 -17.70
N GLN A 326 -17.83 -18.25 -17.51
CA GLN A 326 -18.73 -17.40 -18.27
C GLN A 326 -18.49 -15.92 -18.00
N VAL A 327 -18.36 -15.53 -16.73
CA VAL A 327 -18.07 -14.14 -16.32
C VAL A 327 -16.76 -13.65 -16.93
N LEU A 328 -15.70 -14.47 -16.92
CA LEU A 328 -14.42 -14.12 -17.53
C LEU A 328 -14.49 -14.08 -19.05
N ARG A 329 -15.12 -15.08 -19.65
CA ARG A 329 -15.22 -15.19 -21.12
C ARG A 329 -15.92 -14.00 -21.74
N GLU A 330 -17.01 -13.55 -21.13
CA GLU A 330 -17.81 -12.45 -21.62
C GLU A 330 -17.20 -11.09 -21.26
N GLY A 331 -16.72 -10.93 -20.03
CA GLY A 331 -16.35 -9.63 -19.47
C GLY A 331 -14.89 -9.24 -19.61
N THR A 332 -13.99 -10.17 -19.97
CA THR A 332 -12.54 -9.90 -20.03
C THR A 332 -11.91 -10.35 -21.35
N PRO A 333 -12.21 -9.66 -22.46
CA PRO A 333 -11.78 -10.09 -23.80
C PRO A 333 -10.27 -10.19 -23.99
N LYS A 334 -9.48 -9.39 -23.25
CA LYS A 334 -8.02 -9.32 -23.38
C LYS A 334 -7.26 -10.07 -22.29
N LEU A 335 -7.93 -10.90 -21.48
CA LEU A 335 -7.28 -11.61 -20.40
C LEU A 335 -6.21 -12.58 -20.92
N GLN A 336 -4.99 -12.45 -20.41
CA GLN A 336 -3.79 -13.20 -20.83
C GLN A 336 -3.18 -14.01 -19.70
N ALA A 337 -3.42 -13.63 -18.45
CA ALA A 337 -2.87 -14.33 -17.29
C ALA A 337 -3.88 -14.42 -16.15
N LEU A 338 -3.89 -15.57 -15.48
CA LEU A 338 -4.68 -15.85 -14.29
C LEU A 338 -3.76 -16.43 -13.21
N ASN A 339 -3.70 -15.79 -12.04
CA ASN A 339 -2.84 -16.19 -10.91
C ASN A 339 -1.36 -16.40 -11.28
N ASN A 340 -0.81 -15.53 -12.13
CA ASN A 340 0.53 -15.56 -12.71
C ASN A 340 0.75 -16.64 -13.80
N GLU A 341 -0.25 -17.48 -14.07
CA GLU A 341 -0.18 -18.47 -15.16
C GLU A 341 -0.67 -17.82 -16.46
N ARG A 342 0.08 -18.01 -17.54
CA ARG A 342 -0.32 -17.54 -18.86
C ARG A 342 -1.45 -18.41 -19.40
N LEU A 343 -2.50 -17.78 -19.84
CA LEU A 343 -3.59 -18.45 -20.57
C LEU A 343 -3.18 -18.66 -22.04
N LEU A 344 -3.65 -19.76 -22.63
CA LEU A 344 -3.50 -19.98 -24.07
C LEU A 344 -4.27 -18.88 -24.84
N PRO A 345 -3.79 -18.48 -26.03
CA PRO A 345 -4.44 -17.43 -26.81
C PRO A 345 -5.92 -17.70 -27.11
N ASN A 346 -6.27 -18.97 -27.26
CA ASN A 346 -7.63 -19.45 -27.55
C ASN A 346 -8.37 -20.04 -26.32
N TRP A 347 -7.96 -19.68 -25.10
CA TRP A 347 -8.56 -20.23 -23.87
C TRP A 347 -10.09 -20.07 -23.82
N LYS A 348 -10.66 -19.12 -24.53
CA LYS A 348 -12.10 -18.90 -24.62
C LYS A 348 -12.84 -19.93 -25.50
N GLU A 349 -12.11 -20.55 -26.41
CA GLU A 349 -12.61 -21.59 -27.31
C GLU A 349 -12.37 -22.98 -26.73
N GLN A 350 -11.38 -23.09 -25.84
CA GLN A 350 -11.04 -24.35 -25.17
C GLN A 350 -11.97 -24.64 -24.03
N SER A 351 -12.01 -25.92 -23.67
CA SER A 351 -12.92 -26.42 -22.65
C SER A 351 -12.63 -25.78 -21.28
N TYR A 352 -13.69 -25.54 -20.54
CA TYR A 352 -13.76 -25.25 -19.11
C TYR A 352 -12.68 -25.95 -18.23
N ARG A 353 -12.20 -27.14 -18.66
CA ARG A 353 -11.24 -27.96 -17.91
C ARG A 353 -9.88 -27.28 -17.68
N GLU A 354 -9.37 -26.50 -18.62
CA GLU A 354 -8.04 -25.91 -18.50
C GLU A 354 -8.02 -24.76 -17.48
N LEU A 355 -8.97 -23.84 -17.60
CA LEU A 355 -9.14 -22.77 -16.63
C LEU A 355 -9.39 -23.32 -15.20
N THR A 356 -10.17 -24.41 -15.15
CA THR A 356 -10.47 -25.21 -13.95
C THR A 356 -9.18 -25.75 -13.32
N SER A 357 -8.30 -26.33 -14.13
CA SER A 357 -7.02 -26.88 -13.63
C SER A 357 -6.13 -25.80 -13.02
N ILE A 358 -5.99 -24.65 -13.69
CA ILE A 358 -5.19 -23.52 -13.16
C ILE A 358 -5.76 -23.02 -11.83
N LEU A 359 -7.07 -22.84 -11.75
CA LEU A 359 -7.73 -22.35 -10.54
C LEU A 359 -7.65 -23.38 -9.39
N GLN A 360 -7.77 -24.65 -9.66
CA GLN A 360 -7.64 -25.71 -8.66
C GLN A 360 -6.22 -25.79 -8.11
N GLN A 361 -5.20 -25.68 -8.95
CA GLN A 361 -3.80 -25.68 -8.51
C GLN A 361 -3.47 -24.46 -7.66
N SER A 362 -4.04 -23.30 -8.00
CA SER A 362 -3.76 -22.03 -7.32
C SER A 362 -4.64 -21.79 -6.09
N CYS A 363 -5.82 -22.40 -6.02
CA CYS A 363 -6.86 -22.14 -5.02
C CYS A 363 -7.35 -23.44 -4.40
N TYR A 364 -6.55 -24.02 -3.50
CA TYR A 364 -6.85 -25.31 -2.81
C TYR A 364 -8.21 -25.40 -2.12
N CYS A 365 -8.93 -24.28 -1.95
CA CYS A 365 -10.23 -24.24 -1.29
C CYS A 365 -11.42 -24.24 -2.24
N LEU A 366 -11.20 -24.20 -3.56
CA LEU A 366 -12.26 -24.27 -4.56
C LEU A 366 -12.54 -25.74 -4.88
N GLN A 367 -13.41 -26.37 -4.12
CA GLN A 367 -13.87 -27.73 -4.43
C GLN A 367 -14.85 -27.78 -5.62
N HIS A 368 -15.49 -26.65 -5.93
CA HIS A 368 -16.42 -26.52 -7.06
C HIS A 368 -16.23 -25.14 -7.71
N LEU A 369 -15.90 -25.12 -8.96
CA LEU A 369 -15.59 -23.92 -9.77
C LEU A 369 -16.81 -23.20 -10.30
N ASP A 370 -18.00 -23.68 -9.99
CA ASP A 370 -19.24 -23.08 -10.44
C ASP A 370 -19.60 -21.78 -9.71
N SER A 371 -18.89 -21.46 -8.63
CA SER A 371 -19.10 -20.25 -7.86
C SER A 371 -17.81 -19.65 -7.34
N TRP A 372 -17.68 -18.33 -7.48
CA TRP A 372 -16.61 -17.55 -6.91
C TRP A 372 -16.89 -17.27 -5.44
N LEU A 373 -16.25 -17.98 -4.57
CA LEU A 373 -16.13 -17.64 -3.19
C LEU A 373 -14.66 -17.37 -2.90
N TRP A 374 -14.33 -16.13 -2.88
CA TRP A 374 -13.00 -15.65 -2.56
C TRP A 374 -12.88 -15.31 -1.09
#